data_001d6b110b9d1be19dcac11185115be5
#
_entry.id   001d6b110b9d1be19dcac11185115be5
#
_cell.length_a   1.000
_cell.length_b   1.000
_cell.length_c   1.000
_cell.angle_alpha   90.00
_cell.angle_beta   90.00
_cell.angle_gamma   90.00
#
_symmetry.space_group_name_H-M   'P 1'
#
loop_
_entity.id
_entity.type
_entity.pdbx_description
1 polymer ?
#
loop_
_entity_poly.entity_id
_entity_poly.type
_entity_poly.pdbx_seq_one_letter_code
_entity_poly.pdbx_strand_id
1 'polypeptide(L)'
;MKSLIVGAAIIAGGVGQSLACTGISLTAADGSYIQARTIEWAKGELKSEYVIIPRGEELQSYTPSGLNGIKFTARHGVVGLAVEVKEFIAEGINEKGLSTGLFFFPHYGSYKMFDPSQREKTIGDLQLNQWMLSQFATVDEVMKAIQSGQV
;
A
#
# COMPACT_ATOMS: atom_id res chain seq x y z
N MET A 1 46.16 23.35 38.06
CA MET A 1 44.82 23.41 37.43
C MET A 1 45.00 23.00 35.97
N LYS A 2 44.57 21.78 35.61
CA LYS A 2 44.63 21.26 34.23
C LYS A 2 43.24 21.37 33.62
N SER A 3 43.10 22.27 32.66
CA SER A 3 41.84 22.45 31.88
C SER A 3 41.68 21.29 30.90
N LEU A 4 40.62 20.54 31.06
CA LEU A 4 40.20 19.48 30.11
C LEU A 4 39.36 20.14 29.04
N ILE A 5 39.88 20.24 27.82
CA ILE A 5 39.08 20.66 26.64
C ILE A 5 38.38 19.42 26.11
N VAL A 6 37.07 19.34 26.33
CA VAL A 6 36.21 18.33 25.72
C VAL A 6 35.83 18.82 24.33
N GLY A 7 36.49 18.28 23.31
CA GLY A 7 36.14 18.53 21.94
C GLY A 7 34.85 17.78 21.57
N ALA A 8 33.79 18.53 21.33
CA ALA A 8 32.55 17.98 20.76
C ALA A 8 32.80 17.72 19.24
N ALA A 9 32.98 16.47 18.87
CA ALA A 9 32.98 16.06 17.48
C ALA A 9 31.53 16.12 16.96
N ILE A 10 31.18 17.14 16.19
CA ILE A 10 29.96 17.19 15.41
C ILE A 10 30.12 16.20 14.26
N ILE A 11 29.53 15.02 14.41
CA ILE A 11 29.38 14.09 13.28
C ILE A 11 28.33 14.71 12.37
N ALA A 12 28.78 15.39 11.31
CA ALA A 12 27.96 15.76 10.18
C ALA A 12 27.63 14.46 9.42
N GLY A 13 26.74 13.66 9.97
CA GLY A 13 26.11 12.58 9.25
C GLY A 13 25.27 13.21 8.15
N GLY A 14 25.66 13.01 6.90
CA GLY A 14 24.85 13.40 5.76
C GLY A 14 23.45 12.78 5.94
N VAL A 15 22.42 13.63 6.04
CA VAL A 15 21.03 13.21 6.02
C VAL A 15 20.79 12.74 4.59
N GLY A 16 21.10 11.48 4.31
CA GLY A 16 20.64 10.83 3.09
C GLY A 16 19.13 10.93 3.11
N GLN A 17 18.55 11.63 2.15
CA GLN A 17 17.10 11.64 1.98
C GLN A 17 16.65 10.20 1.77
N SER A 18 16.00 9.63 2.76
CA SER A 18 15.31 8.34 2.62
C SER A 18 14.18 8.54 1.61
N LEU A 19 14.32 7.95 0.44
CA LEU A 19 13.28 7.91 -0.59
C LEU A 19 12.31 6.75 -0.34
N ALA A 20 12.06 6.40 0.92
CA ALA A 20 11.24 5.28 1.30
C ALA A 20 10.09 5.72 2.20
N CYS A 21 8.89 5.24 1.89
CA CYS A 21 7.70 5.43 2.73
C CYS A 21 7.91 4.85 4.14
N THR A 22 7.43 5.54 5.16
CA THR A 22 7.47 5.07 6.55
C THR A 22 6.07 4.68 7.01
N GLY A 23 5.90 3.50 7.59
CA GLY A 23 4.66 3.05 8.21
C GLY A 23 4.80 2.94 9.72
N ILE A 24 3.75 3.29 10.45
CA ILE A 24 3.66 3.20 11.91
C ILE A 24 2.38 2.46 12.27
N SER A 25 2.49 1.50 13.18
CA SER A 25 1.36 0.78 13.76
C SER A 25 1.36 0.95 15.27
N LEU A 26 0.26 1.40 15.83
CA LEU A 26 0.09 1.63 17.27
C LEU A 26 -1.15 0.89 17.76
N THR A 27 -1.06 0.33 18.96
CA THR A 27 -2.23 -0.21 19.66
C THR A 27 -2.52 0.70 20.87
N ALA A 28 -3.71 1.26 20.93
CA ALA A 28 -4.15 2.09 22.05
C ALA A 28 -4.50 1.24 23.27
N ALA A 29 -4.62 1.89 24.44
CA ALA A 29 -4.90 1.19 25.71
C ALA A 29 -6.28 0.49 25.74
N ASP A 30 -7.22 0.94 24.91
CA ASP A 30 -8.55 0.34 24.74
C ASP A 30 -8.57 -0.81 23.72
N GLY A 31 -7.40 -1.16 23.15
CA GLY A 31 -7.25 -2.20 22.14
C GLY A 31 -7.51 -1.73 20.71
N SER A 32 -7.85 -0.46 20.49
CA SER A 32 -7.98 0.07 19.13
C SER A 32 -6.62 0.12 18.44
N TYR A 33 -6.65 -0.13 17.12
CA TYR A 33 -5.45 -0.18 16.29
C TYR A 33 -5.39 1.05 15.38
N ILE A 34 -4.27 1.73 15.39
CA ILE A 34 -4.02 2.91 14.58
C ILE A 34 -2.88 2.60 13.62
N GLN A 35 -3.14 2.83 12.34
CA GLN A 35 -2.14 2.77 11.30
C GLN A 35 -1.95 4.15 10.69
N ALA A 36 -0.72 4.56 10.50
CA ALA A 36 -0.36 5.80 9.85
C ALA A 36 0.88 5.61 8.98
N ARG A 37 1.03 6.48 7.99
CA ARG A 37 2.18 6.43 7.09
C ARG A 37 2.53 7.80 6.54
N THR A 38 3.75 7.90 6.01
CA THR A 38 4.17 8.96 5.10
C THR A 38 4.27 8.40 3.68
N ILE A 39 4.05 9.23 2.67
CA ILE A 39 4.30 8.91 1.27
C ILE A 39 5.38 9.86 0.78
N GLU A 40 6.59 9.32 0.54
CA GLU A 40 7.68 10.06 -0.08
C GLU A 40 7.67 9.77 -1.59
N TRP A 41 7.25 10.79 -2.35
CA TRP A 41 7.21 10.73 -3.81
C TRP A 41 8.17 11.77 -4.40
N ALA A 42 9.27 11.32 -4.98
CA ALA A 42 10.42 12.17 -5.32
C ALA A 42 10.21 13.17 -6.48
N LYS A 43 9.04 13.19 -7.13
CA LYS A 43 8.89 13.89 -8.43
C LYS A 43 7.68 14.84 -8.51
N GLY A 44 7.38 15.59 -7.47
CA GLY A 44 6.36 16.64 -7.56
C GLY A 44 5.15 16.42 -6.65
N GLU A 45 4.08 17.16 -6.88
CA GLU A 45 2.82 17.00 -6.14
C GLU A 45 2.20 15.64 -6.44
N LEU A 46 1.92 14.90 -5.40
CA LEU A 46 1.16 13.66 -5.47
C LEU A 46 -0.33 14.01 -5.39
N LYS A 47 -1.05 13.85 -6.48
CA LYS A 47 -2.51 13.99 -6.45
C LYS A 47 -3.10 12.89 -5.59
N SER A 48 -3.88 13.27 -4.60
CA SER A 48 -4.51 12.31 -3.69
C SER A 48 -5.96 12.68 -3.42
N GLU A 49 -6.80 11.65 -3.26
CA GLU A 49 -8.22 11.80 -2.97
C GLU A 49 -8.72 10.69 -2.06
N TYR A 50 -9.75 10.95 -1.27
CA TYR A 50 -10.46 9.93 -0.53
C TYR A 50 -11.42 9.20 -1.46
N VAL A 51 -11.39 7.87 -1.40
CA VAL A 51 -12.25 7.00 -2.19
C VAL A 51 -13.08 6.12 -1.27
N ILE A 52 -14.37 6.02 -1.58
CA ILE A 52 -15.29 5.09 -0.93
C ILE A 52 -15.72 4.08 -1.98
N ILE A 53 -15.52 2.80 -1.70
CA ILE A 53 -16.00 1.70 -2.53
C ILE A 53 -17.13 1.01 -1.76
N PRO A 54 -18.39 1.09 -2.23
CA PRO A 54 -19.48 0.41 -1.58
C PRO A 54 -19.43 -1.10 -1.85
N ARG A 55 -20.11 -1.90 -1.01
CA ARG A 55 -20.37 -3.31 -1.32
C ARG A 55 -21.15 -3.43 -2.62
N GLY A 56 -20.80 -4.42 -3.43
CA GLY A 56 -21.45 -4.69 -4.72
C GLY A 56 -20.88 -3.89 -5.89
N GLU A 57 -19.92 -3.01 -5.65
CA GLU A 57 -19.22 -2.31 -6.75
C GLU A 57 -18.44 -3.30 -7.59
N GLU A 58 -18.62 -3.21 -8.92
CA GLU A 58 -17.87 -4.00 -9.89
C GLU A 58 -16.55 -3.31 -10.23
N LEU A 59 -15.47 -4.01 -10.05
CA LEU A 59 -14.11 -3.51 -10.19
C LEU A 59 -13.34 -4.35 -11.20
N GLN A 60 -12.39 -3.71 -11.89
CA GLN A 60 -11.50 -4.39 -12.82
C GLN A 60 -10.08 -3.84 -12.68
N SER A 61 -9.11 -4.70 -12.72
CA SER A 61 -7.71 -4.31 -12.64
C SER A 61 -7.13 -3.90 -13.99
N TYR A 62 -6.16 -2.98 -13.93
CA TYR A 62 -5.29 -2.65 -15.04
C TYR A 62 -4.21 -3.71 -15.20
N THR A 63 -3.80 -3.92 -16.44
CA THR A 63 -2.59 -4.65 -16.83
C THR A 63 -1.77 -3.74 -17.76
N PRO A 64 -0.55 -4.12 -18.13
CA PRO A 64 0.22 -3.37 -19.14
C PRO A 64 -0.50 -3.19 -20.46
N SER A 65 -1.53 -3.99 -20.76
CA SER A 65 -2.33 -3.90 -21.98
C SER A 65 -3.67 -3.17 -21.83
N GLY A 66 -3.94 -2.57 -20.67
CA GLY A 66 -5.13 -1.76 -20.40
C GLY A 66 -6.00 -2.26 -19.26
N LEU A 67 -7.24 -1.78 -19.15
CA LEU A 67 -8.23 -2.18 -18.14
C LEU A 67 -8.84 -3.54 -18.52
N ASN A 68 -8.09 -4.60 -18.34
CA ASN A 68 -8.46 -5.95 -18.77
C ASN A 68 -7.92 -7.07 -17.88
N GLY A 69 -7.48 -6.73 -16.67
CA GLY A 69 -7.08 -7.66 -15.63
C GLY A 69 -8.27 -8.31 -14.93
N ILE A 70 -8.02 -8.88 -13.76
CA ILE A 70 -9.04 -9.55 -12.96
C ILE A 70 -10.25 -8.64 -12.73
N LYS A 71 -11.46 -9.22 -12.86
CA LYS A 71 -12.73 -8.61 -12.46
C LYS A 71 -13.18 -9.18 -11.13
N PHE A 72 -13.69 -8.31 -10.28
CA PHE A 72 -14.21 -8.73 -8.97
C PHE A 72 -15.28 -7.75 -8.49
N THR A 73 -16.18 -8.25 -7.66
CA THR A 73 -17.22 -7.44 -7.02
C THR A 73 -16.84 -7.22 -5.55
N ALA A 74 -16.88 -5.97 -5.08
CA ALA A 74 -16.54 -5.65 -3.70
C ALA A 74 -17.48 -6.34 -2.71
N ARG A 75 -16.94 -7.22 -1.88
CA ARG A 75 -17.67 -7.92 -0.80
C ARG A 75 -17.78 -7.06 0.44
N HIS A 76 -16.80 -6.17 0.64
CA HIS A 76 -16.72 -5.28 1.79
C HIS A 76 -16.63 -3.84 1.34
N GLY A 77 -17.29 -2.94 2.10
CA GLY A 77 -17.13 -1.51 1.94
C GLY A 77 -15.72 -1.09 2.34
N VAL A 78 -15.12 -0.20 1.54
CA VAL A 78 -13.74 0.27 1.69
C VAL A 78 -13.71 1.78 1.76
N VAL A 79 -12.86 2.33 2.64
CA VAL A 79 -12.43 3.73 2.60
C VAL A 79 -10.93 3.73 2.38
N GLY A 80 -10.45 4.47 1.40
CA GLY A 80 -9.04 4.54 1.08
C GLY A 80 -8.57 5.92 0.68
N LEU A 81 -7.27 6.12 0.74
CA LEU A 81 -6.56 7.24 0.14
C LEU A 81 -5.96 6.77 -1.18
N ALA A 82 -6.52 7.25 -2.28
CA ALA A 82 -6.01 6.97 -3.61
C ALA A 82 -4.98 8.02 -4.02
N VAL A 83 -4.06 7.63 -4.89
CA VAL A 83 -3.00 8.48 -5.43
C VAL A 83 -3.03 8.41 -6.95
N GLU A 84 -2.90 9.57 -7.62
CA GLU A 84 -2.94 9.79 -9.07
C GLU A 84 -4.30 9.46 -9.71
N VAL A 85 -4.87 8.29 -9.46
CA VAL A 85 -6.20 7.88 -9.92
C VAL A 85 -6.94 7.13 -8.82
N LYS A 86 -8.25 7.20 -8.81
CA LYS A 86 -9.12 6.63 -7.76
C LYS A 86 -8.97 5.12 -7.54
N GLU A 87 -8.50 4.40 -8.55
CA GLU A 87 -8.26 2.96 -8.47
C GLU A 87 -6.98 2.58 -7.72
N PHE A 88 -6.05 3.53 -7.53
CA PHE A 88 -4.75 3.27 -6.90
C PHE A 88 -4.79 3.64 -5.42
N ILE A 89 -5.38 2.77 -4.61
CA ILE A 89 -5.47 2.95 -3.17
C ILE A 89 -4.11 2.69 -2.54
N ALA A 90 -3.43 3.78 -2.14
CA ALA A 90 -2.13 3.69 -1.45
C ALA A 90 -2.26 3.17 -0.02
N GLU A 91 -3.37 3.48 0.64
CA GLU A 91 -3.69 3.04 1.99
C GLU A 91 -5.20 3.03 2.19
N GLY A 92 -5.70 2.08 2.96
CA GLY A 92 -7.12 2.02 3.24
C GLY A 92 -7.48 1.02 4.34
N ILE A 93 -8.74 1.06 4.68
CA ILE A 93 -9.36 0.14 5.64
C ILE A 93 -10.72 -0.31 5.11
N ASN A 94 -11.10 -1.54 5.37
CA ASN A 94 -12.45 -2.00 5.08
C ASN A 94 -13.33 -2.06 6.34
N GLU A 95 -14.61 -2.27 6.15
CA GLU A 95 -15.60 -2.35 7.22
C GLU A 95 -15.41 -3.52 8.20
N LYS A 96 -14.49 -4.47 7.89
CA LYS A 96 -14.10 -5.58 8.76
C LYS A 96 -12.87 -5.26 9.60
N GLY A 97 -12.28 -4.07 9.41
CA GLY A 97 -11.09 -3.64 10.11
C GLY A 97 -9.77 -4.12 9.47
N LEU A 98 -9.83 -4.80 8.32
CA LEU A 98 -8.62 -5.08 7.55
C LEU A 98 -8.08 -3.76 6.99
N SER A 99 -6.82 -3.46 7.29
CA SER A 99 -6.09 -2.31 6.72
C SER A 99 -4.93 -2.78 5.86
N THR A 100 -4.63 -2.04 4.81
CA THR A 100 -3.50 -2.30 3.91
C THR A 100 -2.80 -1.01 3.54
N GLY A 101 -1.51 -1.09 3.24
CA GLY A 101 -0.72 0.02 2.75
C GLY A 101 0.28 -0.43 1.69
N LEU A 102 0.47 0.38 0.66
CA LEU A 102 1.44 0.13 -0.41
C LEU A 102 2.75 0.85 -0.08
N PHE A 103 3.85 0.10 -0.04
CA PHE A 103 5.19 0.61 0.20
C PHE A 103 6.11 0.27 -0.97
N PHE A 104 6.82 1.26 -1.46
CA PHE A 104 7.79 1.06 -2.54
C PHE A 104 9.19 0.80 -1.98
N PHE A 105 9.79 -0.32 -2.40
CA PHE A 105 11.15 -0.71 -2.04
C PHE A 105 12.05 -0.71 -3.28
N PRO A 106 12.64 0.43 -3.65
CA PRO A 106 13.52 0.50 -4.81
C PRO A 106 14.71 -0.46 -4.61
N HIS A 107 15.10 -1.14 -5.68
CA HIS A 107 16.20 -2.11 -5.75
C HIS A 107 15.99 -3.46 -5.05
N TYR A 108 14.96 -3.62 -4.20
CA TYR A 108 14.69 -4.86 -3.46
C TYR A 108 13.40 -5.55 -3.89
N GLY A 109 12.48 -4.81 -4.49
CA GLY A 109 11.25 -5.37 -5.04
C GLY A 109 11.45 -5.79 -6.50
N SER A 110 10.83 -6.91 -6.89
CA SER A 110 10.72 -7.32 -8.27
C SER A 110 9.29 -7.75 -8.58
N TYR A 111 8.87 -7.50 -9.81
CA TYR A 111 7.55 -7.91 -10.27
C TYR A 111 7.68 -9.14 -11.19
N LYS A 112 6.67 -9.98 -11.13
CA LYS A 112 6.53 -11.06 -12.08
C LYS A 112 6.31 -10.47 -13.48
N MET A 113 6.93 -11.05 -14.50
CA MET A 113 6.69 -10.66 -15.88
C MET A 113 5.21 -10.87 -16.23
N PHE A 114 4.61 -9.87 -16.86
CA PHE A 114 3.24 -9.97 -17.32
C PHE A 114 3.11 -11.01 -18.43
N ASP A 115 2.17 -11.94 -18.25
CA ASP A 115 1.77 -12.92 -19.24
C ASP A 115 0.37 -12.55 -19.78
N PRO A 116 0.24 -12.11 -21.03
CA PRO A 116 -1.05 -11.76 -21.62
C PRO A 116 -2.08 -12.89 -21.60
N SER A 117 -1.65 -14.16 -21.60
CA SER A 117 -2.53 -15.32 -21.53
C SER A 117 -3.18 -15.49 -20.14
N GLN A 118 -2.59 -14.89 -19.09
CA GLN A 118 -3.07 -14.91 -17.72
C GLN A 118 -3.72 -13.57 -17.27
N ARG A 119 -4.00 -12.68 -18.21
CA ARG A 119 -4.52 -11.33 -17.91
C ARG A 119 -5.74 -11.34 -16.98
N GLU A 120 -6.66 -12.29 -17.14
CA GLU A 120 -7.89 -12.38 -16.35
C GLU A 120 -7.66 -12.81 -14.90
N LYS A 121 -6.44 -13.26 -14.58
CA LYS A 121 -5.96 -13.54 -13.22
C LYS A 121 -4.90 -12.55 -12.75
N THR A 122 -4.60 -11.56 -13.56
CA THR A 122 -3.56 -10.58 -13.25
C THR A 122 -4.17 -9.37 -12.56
N ILE A 123 -3.52 -8.92 -11.50
CA ILE A 123 -3.81 -7.66 -10.83
C ILE A 123 -2.60 -6.73 -10.96
N GLY A 124 -2.86 -5.45 -11.22
CA GLY A 124 -1.83 -4.42 -11.18
C GLY A 124 -1.35 -4.20 -9.75
N ASP A 125 -0.07 -4.00 -9.57
CA ASP A 125 0.56 -3.79 -8.25
C ASP A 125 -0.10 -2.65 -7.46
N LEU A 126 -0.41 -1.53 -8.13
CA LEU A 126 -1.06 -0.38 -7.51
C LEU A 126 -2.52 -0.62 -7.13
N GLN A 127 -3.15 -1.68 -7.64
CA GLN A 127 -4.53 -2.06 -7.33
C GLN A 127 -4.64 -3.24 -6.35
N LEU A 128 -3.51 -3.78 -5.91
CA LEU A 128 -3.51 -4.92 -4.98
C LEU A 128 -4.21 -4.57 -3.67
N ASN A 129 -4.01 -3.36 -3.13
CA ASN A 129 -4.70 -2.88 -1.93
C ASN A 129 -6.23 -2.84 -2.13
N GLN A 130 -6.68 -2.33 -3.27
CA GLN A 130 -8.11 -2.27 -3.59
C GLN A 130 -8.74 -3.67 -3.60
N TRP A 131 -8.06 -4.64 -4.22
CA TRP A 131 -8.52 -6.02 -4.25
C TRP A 131 -8.53 -6.66 -2.86
N MET A 132 -7.44 -6.53 -2.10
CA MET A 132 -7.37 -7.10 -0.75
C MET A 132 -8.47 -6.56 0.16
N LEU A 133 -8.64 -5.23 0.19
CA LEU A 133 -9.63 -4.59 1.06
C LEU A 133 -11.07 -4.94 0.67
N SER A 134 -11.36 -5.03 -0.62
CA SER A 134 -12.71 -5.33 -1.09
C SER A 134 -13.09 -6.81 -1.02
N GLN A 135 -12.12 -7.74 -0.99
CA GLN A 135 -12.41 -9.17 -1.05
C GLN A 135 -12.31 -9.89 0.29
N PHE A 136 -11.49 -9.43 1.23
CA PHE A 136 -11.12 -10.18 2.43
C PHE A 136 -11.42 -9.42 3.73
N ALA A 137 -11.69 -10.20 4.78
CA ALA A 137 -11.93 -9.66 6.12
C ALA A 137 -10.68 -9.71 7.01
N THR A 138 -9.74 -10.61 6.72
CA THR A 138 -8.58 -10.86 7.56
C THR A 138 -7.30 -11.05 6.75
N VAL A 139 -6.15 -10.84 7.41
CA VAL A 139 -4.83 -11.11 6.83
C VAL A 139 -4.68 -12.58 6.42
N ASP A 140 -5.22 -13.51 7.23
CA ASP A 140 -5.13 -14.94 6.92
C ASP A 140 -5.88 -15.32 5.63
N GLU A 141 -7.03 -14.67 5.36
CA GLU A 141 -7.76 -14.86 4.10
C GLU A 141 -6.95 -14.34 2.91
N VAL A 142 -6.32 -13.18 3.03
CA VAL A 142 -5.42 -12.62 2.00
C VAL A 142 -4.27 -13.57 1.72
N MET A 143 -3.61 -14.07 2.78
CA MET A 143 -2.47 -14.98 2.63
C MET A 143 -2.87 -16.28 1.92
N LYS A 144 -4.02 -16.87 2.28
CA LYS A 144 -4.54 -18.07 1.62
C LYS A 144 -4.85 -17.82 0.14
N ALA A 145 -5.44 -16.67 -0.17
CA ALA A 145 -5.78 -16.32 -1.55
C ALA A 145 -4.53 -16.19 -2.44
N ILE A 146 -3.49 -15.49 -1.94
CA ILE A 146 -2.22 -15.34 -2.65
C ILE A 146 -1.53 -16.71 -2.81
N GLN A 147 -1.46 -17.51 -1.76
CA GLN A 147 -0.81 -18.83 -1.79
C GLN A 147 -1.52 -19.82 -2.71
N SER A 148 -2.84 -19.69 -2.87
CA SER A 148 -3.62 -20.53 -3.79
C SER A 148 -3.57 -20.07 -5.25
N GLY A 149 -2.90 -18.95 -5.55
CA GLY A 149 -2.77 -18.44 -6.91
C GLY A 149 -4.06 -17.85 -7.48
N GLN A 150 -4.85 -17.17 -6.65
CA GLN A 150 -6.04 -16.46 -7.14
C GLN A 150 -5.67 -15.26 -8.04
N VAL A 151 -4.47 -14.69 -7.80
CA VAL A 151 -3.86 -13.61 -8.58
C VAL A 151 -2.38 -13.85 -8.71
#